data_ef2e38bc9e891d1666b430e8371a8e32
#
_entry.id   ef2e38bc9e891d1666b430e8371a8e32
#
_cell.length_a   1.000
_cell.length_b   1.000
_cell.length_c   1.000
_cell.angle_alpha   90.00
_cell.angle_beta   90.00
_cell.angle_gamma   90.00
#
_symmetry.space_group_name_H-M   'P 1'
#
loop_
_entity.id
_entity.type
_entity.pdbx_description
1 polymer ?
#
loop_
_entity_poly.entity_id
_entity_poly.type
_entity_poly.pdbx_seq_one_letter_code
_entity_poly.pdbx_strand_id
1 'polypeptide(L)'
;MGVTNFNKELSATQISCDGSFKVRLSLTAEPDITANPVDIVLILDRSGSMSGSAIANLKNGAKAFVDIIYNATGGTNGQIAGGTNIGIVSFADLATQNQPLITDINDLKTSIDGLSAGGSTNHADAFTKATELLQTSTNTQRFMI
;
A
#
# COMPACT_ATOMS: atom_id res chain seq x y z
N MET A 1 0.19 7.54 -21.57
CA MET A 1 0.90 8.85 -21.52
C MET A 1 -0.05 9.93 -21.97
N GLY A 2 -0.40 10.86 -21.12
CA GLY A 2 -1.22 12.02 -21.44
C GLY A 2 -0.43 13.31 -21.27
N VAL A 3 -0.60 14.27 -22.19
CA VAL A 3 -0.12 15.64 -22.00
C VAL A 3 -1.10 16.32 -21.05
N THR A 4 -0.68 16.68 -19.85
CA THR A 4 -1.53 17.27 -18.80
C THR A 4 -1.63 18.79 -18.94
N ASN A 5 -0.63 19.40 -19.55
CA ASN A 5 -0.63 20.83 -19.84
C ASN A 5 0.26 21.14 -21.04
N PHE A 6 -0.17 22.06 -21.87
CA PHE A 6 0.70 22.70 -22.87
C PHE A 6 0.50 24.20 -22.80
N ASN A 7 1.60 24.96 -22.89
CA ASN A 7 1.57 26.39 -22.95
C ASN A 7 2.47 26.87 -24.11
N LYS A 8 1.96 27.84 -24.87
CA LYS A 8 2.67 28.48 -25.93
C LYS A 8 2.73 29.97 -25.64
N GLU A 9 3.92 30.47 -25.41
CA GLU A 9 4.15 31.88 -25.12
C GLU A 9 4.98 32.50 -26.22
N LEU A 10 4.63 33.74 -26.63
CA LEU A 10 5.44 34.59 -27.43
C LEU A 10 6.26 35.49 -26.52
N SER A 11 7.59 35.59 -26.75
CA SER A 11 8.47 36.42 -25.93
C SER A 11 8.27 37.93 -26.13
N ALA A 12 7.57 38.34 -27.19
CA ALA A 12 7.23 39.72 -27.46
C ALA A 12 5.97 39.80 -28.32
N THR A 13 5.19 40.85 -28.12
CA THR A 13 4.03 41.21 -28.95
C THR A 13 4.40 41.93 -30.23
N GLN A 14 5.66 42.34 -30.35
CA GLN A 14 6.23 43.01 -31.55
C GLN A 14 7.49 42.29 -31.99
N ILE A 15 7.67 42.21 -33.30
CA ILE A 15 8.88 41.64 -33.92
C ILE A 15 10.02 42.61 -33.69
N SER A 16 11.17 42.13 -33.22
CA SER A 16 12.39 42.93 -33.08
C SER A 16 12.82 43.48 -34.43
N CYS A 17 13.61 44.58 -34.43
CA CYS A 17 14.12 45.20 -35.67
C CYS A 17 14.99 44.25 -36.51
N ASP A 18 15.50 43.17 -35.95
CA ASP A 18 16.24 42.09 -36.63
C ASP A 18 15.33 41.00 -37.25
N GLY A 19 14.00 41.15 -37.13
CA GLY A 19 13.01 40.18 -37.65
C GLY A 19 12.89 38.90 -36.82
N SER A 20 13.51 38.83 -35.63
CA SER A 20 13.50 37.65 -34.78
C SER A 20 12.46 37.72 -33.65
N PHE A 21 11.87 36.61 -33.30
CA PHE A 21 11.05 36.41 -32.09
C PHE A 21 11.28 35.01 -31.53
N LYS A 22 11.08 34.86 -30.24
CA LYS A 22 11.20 33.55 -29.57
C LYS A 22 9.82 33.00 -29.27
N VAL A 23 9.60 31.74 -29.64
CA VAL A 23 8.45 30.97 -29.24
C VAL A 23 8.89 29.99 -28.16
N ARG A 24 8.29 30.04 -26.99
CA ARG A 24 8.50 29.05 -25.92
C ARG A 24 7.32 28.06 -25.95
N LEU A 25 7.63 26.81 -26.15
CA LEU A 25 6.68 25.72 -26.02
C LEU A 25 7.05 24.95 -24.75
N SER A 26 6.12 24.89 -23.79
CA SER A 26 6.26 24.06 -22.59
C SER A 26 5.25 22.92 -22.67
N LEU A 27 5.74 21.69 -22.52
CA LEU A 27 4.92 20.50 -22.39
C LEU A 27 5.20 19.86 -21.03
N THR A 28 4.14 19.57 -20.29
CA THR A 28 4.21 18.78 -19.07
C THR A 28 3.48 17.47 -19.34
N ALA A 29 4.17 16.36 -19.17
CA ALA A 29 3.57 15.03 -19.23
C ALA A 29 3.74 14.36 -17.86
N GLU A 30 2.65 13.85 -17.32
CA GLU A 30 2.72 12.95 -16.19
C GLU A 30 2.92 11.53 -16.71
N PRO A 31 3.77 10.71 -16.03
CA PRO A 31 3.84 9.29 -16.36
C PRO A 31 2.46 8.67 -16.15
N ASP A 32 2.02 7.90 -17.12
CA ASP A 32 0.81 7.07 -16.98
C ASP A 32 1.16 5.90 -16.04
N ILE A 33 1.08 6.16 -14.74
CA ILE A 33 1.19 5.11 -13.73
C ILE A 33 -0.17 4.41 -13.74
N THR A 34 -0.30 3.39 -14.56
CA THR A 34 -1.35 2.40 -14.36
C THR A 34 -1.08 1.72 -13.02
N ALA A 35 -1.74 2.19 -11.98
CA ALA A 35 -1.74 1.49 -10.71
C ALA A 35 -2.33 0.09 -10.98
N ASN A 36 -1.53 -0.96 -10.79
CA ASN A 36 -2.04 -2.32 -10.72
C ASN A 36 -2.44 -2.55 -9.26
N PRO A 37 -3.73 -2.45 -8.93
CA PRO A 37 -4.19 -2.61 -7.57
C PRO A 37 -3.92 -4.02 -7.07
N VAL A 38 -3.40 -4.10 -5.85
CA VAL A 38 -2.96 -5.34 -5.22
C VAL A 38 -3.64 -5.49 -3.87
N ASP A 39 -4.14 -6.69 -3.57
CA ASP A 39 -4.58 -7.03 -2.21
C ASP A 39 -3.57 -7.94 -1.53
N ILE A 40 -3.16 -7.53 -0.34
CA ILE A 40 -2.14 -8.21 0.45
C ILE A 40 -2.73 -8.62 1.78
N VAL A 41 -2.61 -9.90 2.15
CA VAL A 41 -2.93 -10.36 3.49
C VAL A 41 -1.64 -10.70 4.22
N LEU A 42 -1.38 -9.98 5.32
CA LEU A 42 -0.31 -10.31 6.26
C LEU A 42 -0.78 -11.43 7.18
N ILE A 43 -0.04 -12.53 7.22
CA ILE A 43 -0.27 -13.68 8.09
C ILE A 43 0.76 -13.64 9.21
N LEU A 44 0.32 -13.28 10.41
CA LEU A 44 1.20 -12.97 11.53
C LEU A 44 1.15 -14.06 12.60
N ASP A 45 2.28 -14.76 12.80
CA ASP A 45 2.43 -15.73 13.87
C ASP A 45 2.45 -15.05 15.24
N ARG A 46 1.48 -15.38 16.08
CA ARG A 46 1.43 -14.97 17.48
C ARG A 46 1.45 -16.15 18.45
N SER A 47 1.99 -17.29 18.04
CA SER A 47 2.13 -18.47 18.90
C SER A 47 3.00 -18.20 20.14
N GLY A 48 2.97 -19.10 21.11
CA GLY A 48 3.67 -18.92 22.37
C GLY A 48 5.19 -18.74 22.24
N SER A 49 5.81 -19.34 21.21
CA SER A 49 7.23 -19.16 20.89
C SER A 49 7.61 -17.74 20.45
N MET A 50 6.61 -16.95 20.03
CA MET A 50 6.80 -15.55 19.66
C MET A 50 6.85 -14.59 20.86
N SER A 51 6.79 -15.09 22.08
CA SER A 51 6.83 -14.25 23.31
C SER A 51 8.11 -13.43 23.42
N GLY A 52 8.01 -12.28 24.10
CA GLY A 52 9.16 -11.40 24.34
C GLY A 52 9.55 -10.56 23.12
N SER A 53 10.83 -10.58 22.76
CA SER A 53 11.38 -9.78 21.66
C SER A 53 10.87 -10.21 20.28
N ALA A 54 10.51 -11.49 20.10
CA ALA A 54 10.05 -12.00 18.82
C ALA A 54 8.75 -11.32 18.37
N ILE A 55 7.74 -11.25 19.23
CA ILE A 55 6.47 -10.57 18.92
C ILE A 55 6.67 -9.05 18.72
N ALA A 56 7.58 -8.44 19.46
CA ALA A 56 7.91 -7.03 19.31
C ALA A 56 8.54 -6.76 17.94
N ASN A 57 9.49 -7.60 17.52
CA ASN A 57 10.13 -7.50 16.21
C ASN A 57 9.14 -7.74 15.06
N LEU A 58 8.25 -8.75 15.19
CA LEU A 58 7.19 -9.00 14.22
C LEU A 58 6.29 -7.78 14.04
N LYS A 59 5.82 -7.18 15.14
CA LYS A 59 5.00 -5.96 15.09
C LYS A 59 5.71 -4.81 14.39
N ASN A 60 6.98 -4.59 14.73
CA ASN A 60 7.78 -3.53 14.10
C ASN A 60 7.98 -3.79 12.61
N GLY A 61 8.26 -5.03 12.21
CA GLY A 61 8.40 -5.43 10.81
C GLY A 61 7.10 -5.27 10.03
N ALA A 62 5.98 -5.72 10.59
CA ALA A 62 4.66 -5.60 9.96
C ALA A 62 4.23 -4.13 9.79
N LYS A 63 4.45 -3.27 10.80
CA LYS A 63 4.19 -1.83 10.69
C LYS A 63 5.09 -1.16 9.65
N ALA A 64 6.37 -1.51 9.61
CA ALA A 64 7.29 -1.00 8.59
C ALA A 64 6.87 -1.42 7.18
N PHE A 65 6.38 -2.65 7.01
CA PHE A 65 5.82 -3.11 5.72
C PHE A 65 4.60 -2.26 5.30
N VAL A 66 3.67 -1.98 6.21
CA VAL A 66 2.52 -1.09 5.93
C VAL A 66 2.99 0.29 5.48
N ASP A 67 4.01 0.87 6.14
CA ASP A 67 4.58 2.16 5.76
C ASP A 67 5.24 2.14 4.38
N ILE A 68 5.95 1.05 4.04
CA ILE A 68 6.56 0.87 2.72
C ILE A 68 5.50 0.86 1.63
N ILE A 69 4.41 0.10 1.80
CA ILE A 69 3.32 0.05 0.83
C ILE A 69 2.62 1.40 0.72
N TYR A 70 2.35 2.06 1.84
CA TYR A 70 1.77 3.41 1.86
C TYR A 70 2.60 4.39 1.03
N ASN A 71 3.91 4.43 1.25
CA ASN A 71 4.82 5.32 0.52
C ASN A 71 4.94 4.93 -0.96
N ALA A 72 5.05 3.63 -1.26
CA ALA A 72 5.21 3.12 -2.62
C ALA A 72 3.98 3.38 -3.50
N THR A 73 2.78 3.40 -2.91
CA THR A 73 1.54 3.69 -3.62
C THR A 73 1.22 5.18 -3.72
N GLY A 74 2.02 6.04 -3.10
CA GLY A 74 1.73 7.48 -3.03
C GLY A 74 0.57 7.79 -2.07
N GLY A 75 0.46 7.04 -0.99
CA GLY A 75 -0.58 7.21 0.02
C GLY A 75 -0.62 8.62 0.62
N THR A 76 -1.80 9.10 0.94
CA THR A 76 -2.05 10.42 1.53
C THR A 76 -3.09 10.33 2.64
N ASN A 77 -3.00 11.20 3.64
CA ASN A 77 -3.96 11.28 4.75
C ASN A 77 -4.19 9.94 5.48
N GLY A 78 -3.14 9.11 5.58
CA GLY A 78 -3.22 7.80 6.22
C GLY A 78 -3.88 6.70 5.37
N GLN A 79 -4.19 6.96 4.10
CA GLN A 79 -4.81 6.00 3.20
C GLN A 79 -3.82 5.51 2.14
N ILE A 80 -3.69 4.20 1.98
CA ILE A 80 -2.96 3.56 0.88
C ILE A 80 -3.67 3.90 -0.43
N ALA A 81 -2.90 4.28 -1.46
CA ALA A 81 -3.45 4.69 -2.75
C ALA A 81 -3.41 3.56 -3.79
N GLY A 82 -3.81 3.89 -5.03
CA GLY A 82 -3.70 2.99 -6.18
C GLY A 82 -4.64 1.79 -6.16
N GLY A 83 -5.66 1.78 -5.30
CA GLY A 83 -6.59 0.65 -5.17
C GLY A 83 -5.98 -0.56 -4.43
N THR A 84 -4.80 -0.41 -3.83
CA THR A 84 -4.13 -1.44 -3.04
C THR A 84 -4.70 -1.48 -1.62
N ASN A 85 -4.98 -2.69 -1.12
CA ASN A 85 -5.49 -2.90 0.23
C ASN A 85 -4.60 -3.88 1.00
N ILE A 86 -4.58 -3.75 2.32
CA ILE A 86 -3.91 -4.69 3.21
C ILE A 86 -4.94 -5.25 4.20
N GLY A 87 -4.94 -6.56 4.37
CA GLY A 87 -5.67 -7.25 5.43
C GLY A 87 -4.71 -7.91 6.42
N ILE A 88 -5.18 -8.20 7.62
CA ILE A 88 -4.38 -8.83 8.67
C ILE A 88 -5.09 -10.07 9.20
N VAL A 89 -4.39 -11.18 9.15
CA VAL A 89 -4.73 -12.44 9.81
C VAL A 89 -3.61 -12.79 10.79
N SER A 90 -3.95 -13.07 12.03
CA SER A 90 -2.98 -13.63 12.99
C SER A 90 -3.37 -15.03 13.40
N PHE A 91 -2.40 -15.83 13.80
CA PHE A 91 -2.68 -17.23 14.20
C PHE A 91 -1.87 -17.69 15.41
N ALA A 92 -2.48 -18.59 16.15
CA ALA A 92 -1.89 -19.40 17.22
C ALA A 92 -2.59 -20.79 17.21
N ASP A 93 -3.40 -21.13 18.21
CA ASP A 93 -4.26 -22.33 18.18
C ASP A 93 -5.27 -22.26 17.03
N LEU A 94 -5.82 -21.07 16.82
CA LEU A 94 -6.73 -20.72 15.74
C LEU A 94 -6.27 -19.44 15.06
N ALA A 95 -6.68 -19.26 13.80
CA ALA A 95 -6.48 -18.04 13.07
C ALA A 95 -7.63 -17.05 13.31
N THR A 96 -7.28 -15.79 13.36
CA THR A 96 -8.21 -14.66 13.55
C THR A 96 -7.97 -13.63 12.45
N GLN A 97 -9.04 -13.21 11.79
CA GLN A 97 -9.00 -12.02 10.95
C GLN A 97 -9.02 -10.78 11.84
N ASN A 98 -7.90 -10.09 11.95
CA ASN A 98 -7.75 -8.89 12.77
C ASN A 98 -8.20 -7.64 12.03
N GLN A 99 -7.96 -7.60 10.69
CA GLN A 99 -8.45 -6.55 9.82
C GLN A 99 -8.91 -7.12 8.47
N PRO A 100 -10.03 -6.62 7.91
CA PRO A 100 -10.38 -6.87 6.52
C PRO A 100 -9.38 -6.18 5.59
N LEU A 101 -9.60 -6.31 4.28
CA LEU A 101 -8.84 -5.57 3.28
C LEU A 101 -9.22 -4.08 3.35
N ILE A 102 -8.31 -3.25 3.84
CA ILE A 102 -8.49 -1.81 4.04
C ILE A 102 -7.29 -1.01 3.56
N THR A 103 -7.48 0.29 3.43
CA THR A 103 -6.44 1.27 3.05
C THR A 103 -5.91 2.09 4.22
N ASP A 104 -6.61 2.13 5.36
CA ASP A 104 -6.23 2.94 6.52
C ASP A 104 -5.04 2.34 7.28
N ILE A 105 -3.90 3.02 7.25
CA ILE A 105 -2.67 2.54 7.89
C ILE A 105 -2.71 2.63 9.42
N ASN A 106 -3.53 3.53 9.99
CA ASN A 106 -3.63 3.67 11.45
C ASN A 106 -4.40 2.49 12.04
N ASP A 107 -5.49 2.07 11.38
CA ASP A 107 -6.27 0.90 11.78
C ASP A 107 -5.45 -0.38 11.63
N LEU A 108 -4.69 -0.52 10.54
CA LEU A 108 -3.76 -1.63 10.34
C LEU A 108 -2.72 -1.69 11.48
N LYS A 109 -2.05 -0.58 11.78
CA LYS A 109 -1.04 -0.50 12.85
C LYS A 109 -1.62 -0.76 14.22
N THR A 110 -2.80 -0.24 14.50
CA THR A 110 -3.52 -0.48 15.77
C THR A 110 -3.79 -1.98 15.97
N SER A 111 -4.25 -2.66 14.91
CA SER A 111 -4.47 -4.11 14.95
C SER A 111 -3.19 -4.91 15.16
N ILE A 112 -2.08 -4.50 14.52
CA ILE A 112 -0.76 -5.10 14.72
C ILE A 112 -0.30 -4.90 16.17
N ASP A 113 -0.48 -3.70 16.72
CA ASP A 113 -0.08 -3.38 18.09
C ASP A 113 -0.90 -4.16 19.14
N GLY A 114 -2.14 -4.52 18.81
CA GLY A 114 -3.02 -5.33 19.66
C GLY A 114 -2.64 -6.81 19.77
N LEU A 115 -1.74 -7.32 18.94
CA LEU A 115 -1.36 -8.72 18.96
C LEU A 115 -0.62 -9.09 20.25
N SER A 116 -0.88 -10.27 20.77
CA SER A 116 -0.17 -10.85 21.92
C SER A 116 0.19 -12.30 21.65
N ALA A 117 1.39 -12.69 22.06
CA ALA A 117 1.87 -14.06 21.87
C ALA A 117 1.22 -15.03 22.87
N GLY A 118 0.86 -16.23 22.40
CA GLY A 118 0.31 -17.32 23.20
C GLY A 118 -0.29 -18.41 22.34
N GLY A 119 -0.47 -19.60 22.92
CA GLY A 119 -1.05 -20.75 22.25
C GLY A 119 -0.06 -21.53 21.37
N SER A 120 -0.59 -22.49 20.60
CA SER A 120 0.16 -23.33 19.66
C SER A 120 0.27 -22.68 18.28
N THR A 121 0.60 -23.44 17.24
CA THR A 121 0.91 -22.90 15.90
C THR A 121 0.13 -23.66 14.84
N ASN A 122 -1.02 -23.12 14.42
CA ASN A 122 -1.90 -23.73 13.42
C ASN A 122 -1.79 -23.00 12.06
N HIS A 123 -0.79 -23.37 11.28
CA HIS A 123 -0.57 -22.79 9.94
C HIS A 123 -1.72 -23.09 8.98
N ALA A 124 -2.34 -24.28 9.06
CA ALA A 124 -3.41 -24.66 8.13
C ALA A 124 -4.63 -23.73 8.27
N ASP A 125 -5.01 -23.41 9.50
CA ASP A 125 -6.10 -22.47 9.77
C ASP A 125 -5.74 -21.03 9.32
N ALA A 126 -4.47 -20.65 9.50
CA ALA A 126 -3.96 -19.35 9.04
C ALA A 126 -4.13 -19.14 7.53
N PHE A 127 -3.70 -20.11 6.72
CA PHE A 127 -3.85 -20.04 5.27
C PHE A 127 -5.31 -20.13 4.83
N THR A 128 -6.14 -20.93 5.50
CA THR A 128 -7.58 -20.99 5.23
C THR A 128 -8.21 -19.62 5.45
N LYS A 129 -7.96 -19.01 6.61
CA LYS A 129 -8.51 -17.69 6.96
C LYS A 129 -8.03 -16.58 6.02
N ALA A 130 -6.76 -16.59 5.63
CA ALA A 130 -6.21 -15.64 4.68
C ALA A 130 -6.81 -15.82 3.27
N THR A 131 -7.05 -17.08 2.85
CA THR A 131 -7.73 -17.38 1.58
C THR A 131 -9.16 -16.86 1.58
N GLU A 132 -9.91 -17.10 2.66
CA GLU A 132 -11.28 -16.57 2.82
C GLU A 132 -11.29 -15.04 2.68
N LEU A 133 -10.34 -14.35 3.32
CA LEU A 133 -10.24 -12.91 3.24
C LEU A 133 -9.94 -12.44 1.81
N LEU A 134 -9.01 -13.09 1.10
CA LEU A 134 -8.69 -12.75 -0.29
C LEU A 134 -9.83 -13.08 -1.27
N GLN A 135 -10.74 -13.99 -0.93
CA GLN A 135 -11.92 -14.25 -1.76
C GLN A 135 -12.91 -13.06 -1.76
N THR A 136 -12.86 -12.19 -0.77
CA THR A 136 -13.66 -10.95 -0.75
C THR A 136 -13.12 -9.88 -1.69
N SER A 137 -11.90 -10.06 -2.19
CA SER A 137 -11.20 -9.11 -3.05
C SER A 137 -11.79 -9.05 -4.46
N THR A 138 -11.84 -7.85 -5.01
CA THR A 138 -12.14 -7.60 -6.44
C THR A 138 -10.89 -7.42 -7.29
N ASN A 139 -9.71 -7.27 -6.65
CA ASN A 139 -8.44 -7.12 -7.35
C ASN A 139 -7.97 -8.45 -7.96
N THR A 140 -7.30 -8.38 -9.10
CA THR A 140 -6.76 -9.56 -9.79
C THR A 140 -5.45 -10.05 -9.19
N GLN A 141 -4.66 -9.13 -8.63
CA GLN A 141 -3.40 -9.46 -7.96
C GLN A 141 -3.62 -9.57 -6.45
N ARG A 142 -3.29 -10.75 -5.89
CA ARG A 142 -3.55 -11.09 -4.48
C ARG A 142 -2.34 -11.82 -3.92
N PHE A 143 -1.86 -11.41 -2.76
CA PHE A 143 -0.69 -11.99 -2.11
C PHE A 143 -0.98 -12.31 -0.64
N MET A 144 -0.37 -13.39 -0.18
CA MET A 144 -0.24 -13.75 1.24
C MET A 144 1.24 -13.64 1.62
N ILE A 145 1.54 -12.99 2.71
CA ILE A 145 2.90 -12.77 3.23
C ILE A 145 2.95 -13.12 4.72
#